data_04ca4626eedede7fd250b76892b6706d
#
_entry.id   04ca4626eedede7fd250b76892b6706d
#
_cell.length_a   1.000
_cell.length_b   1.000
_cell.length_c   1.000
_cell.angle_alpha   90.00
_cell.angle_beta   90.00
_cell.angle_gamma   90.00
#
_symmetry.space_group_name_H-M   'P 1'
#
loop_
_entity.id
_entity.type
_entity.pdbx_description
1 polymer ?
#
loop_
_entity_poly.entity_id
_entity_poly.type
_entity_poly.pdbx_seq_one_letter_code
_entity_poly.pdbx_strand_id
1 'polypeptide(L)'
;FYLRRDTGQGTNLSRSRAHDAESIGHVHWIHDDESTWPGEVLLDDAELNHYADAYRKTGFGGALNWYRCLPLDYEHQKKVFPDGLPKITVPVLAVGSELDFIASYHFYDLLDGYCTDWEKTLVPNAGHWTQQENPVALNEVLVGWLQRRFV
;
A
#
# COMPACT_ATOMS: atom_id res chain seq x y z
N PHE A 1 -1.88 10.51 -9.36
CA PHE A 1 -2.77 9.39 -9.72
C PHE A 1 -3.19 8.60 -8.48
N TYR A 2 -2.25 8.13 -7.67
CA TYR A 2 -2.55 7.35 -6.47
C TYR A 2 -3.20 8.14 -5.32
N LEU A 3 -3.28 9.46 -5.42
CA LEU A 3 -3.88 10.32 -4.41
C LEU A 3 -5.38 10.54 -4.67
N ARG A 4 -6.05 9.52 -5.19
CA ARG A 4 -7.51 9.46 -5.32
C ARG A 4 -8.08 8.36 -4.44
N ARG A 5 -9.22 8.62 -3.83
CA ARG A 5 -9.92 7.65 -2.99
C ARG A 5 -10.33 6.45 -3.84
N ASP A 6 -9.92 5.28 -3.42
CA ASP A 6 -10.33 4.05 -4.07
C ASP A 6 -11.84 3.82 -3.84
N THR A 7 -12.55 3.53 -4.93
CA THR A 7 -13.98 3.22 -4.88
C THR A 7 -14.25 1.72 -4.98
N GLY A 8 -13.21 0.89 -4.93
CA GLY A 8 -13.32 -0.54 -5.18
C GLY A 8 -13.55 -0.90 -6.66
N GLN A 9 -13.71 0.09 -7.54
CA GLN A 9 -13.94 -0.11 -8.99
C GLN A 9 -12.63 -0.32 -9.77
N GLY A 10 -11.48 0.02 -9.18
CA GLY A 10 -10.17 -0.10 -9.82
C GLY A 10 -9.81 -1.53 -10.22
N THR A 11 -10.34 -2.53 -9.53
CA THR A 11 -10.13 -3.95 -9.83
C THR A 11 -10.70 -4.38 -11.19
N ASN A 12 -11.75 -3.73 -11.65
CA ASN A 12 -12.35 -4.05 -12.96
C ASN A 12 -11.56 -3.42 -14.13
N LEU A 13 -10.94 -2.27 -13.90
CA LEU A 13 -10.10 -1.61 -14.91
C LEU A 13 -8.75 -2.32 -15.08
N SER A 14 -8.16 -2.81 -13.99
CA SER A 14 -6.91 -3.59 -14.07
C SER A 14 -7.13 -4.96 -14.71
N ARG A 15 -8.25 -5.61 -14.46
CA ARG A 15 -8.57 -6.92 -15.05
C ARG A 15 -8.87 -6.87 -16.56
N SER A 16 -9.50 -5.82 -17.05
CA SER A 16 -9.85 -5.71 -18.48
C SER A 16 -8.64 -5.38 -19.37
N ARG A 17 -7.55 -4.82 -18.80
CA ARG A 17 -6.34 -4.43 -19.53
C ARG A 17 -5.11 -5.31 -19.21
N ALA A 18 -5.23 -6.28 -18.32
CA ALA A 18 -4.14 -7.17 -17.90
C ALA A 18 -3.73 -8.20 -18.97
N HIS A 19 -4.34 -8.19 -20.16
CA HIS A 19 -4.01 -9.13 -21.24
C HIS A 19 -2.85 -8.67 -22.14
N ASP A 20 -2.41 -7.41 -22.04
CA ASP A 20 -1.25 -6.96 -22.80
C ASP A 20 -0.03 -6.96 -21.88
N ALA A 21 0.85 -7.94 -22.08
CA ALA A 21 2.08 -8.12 -21.29
C ALA A 21 3.08 -6.94 -21.37
N GLU A 22 2.79 -5.93 -22.19
CA GLU A 22 3.56 -4.68 -22.30
C GLU A 22 3.02 -3.55 -21.41
N SER A 23 1.85 -3.71 -20.81
CA SER A 23 1.24 -2.69 -19.96
C SER A 23 1.55 -2.93 -18.49
N ILE A 24 2.62 -2.37 -17.99
CA ILE A 24 2.84 -2.23 -16.55
C ILE A 24 1.75 -1.29 -16.02
N GLY A 25 0.68 -1.88 -15.65
CA GLY A 25 -0.54 -1.50 -14.92
C GLY A 25 -1.02 -0.04 -14.94
N HIS A 26 -0.23 0.92 -14.54
CA HIS A 26 -0.73 2.27 -14.25
C HIS A 26 -0.18 3.37 -15.17
N VAL A 27 0.73 3.03 -16.07
CA VAL A 27 1.40 4.01 -16.95
C VAL A 27 0.43 4.57 -17.99
N HIS A 28 -0.60 3.80 -18.38
CA HIS A 28 -1.57 4.25 -19.38
C HIS A 28 -2.41 5.42 -18.89
N TRP A 29 -2.73 5.48 -17.61
CA TRP A 29 -3.57 6.55 -17.06
C TRP A 29 -2.89 7.90 -17.02
N ILE A 30 -1.55 7.95 -17.02
CA ILE A 30 -0.79 9.21 -17.06
C ILE A 30 -1.06 9.98 -18.37
N HIS A 31 -1.44 9.27 -19.43
CA HIS A 31 -1.74 9.82 -20.75
C HIS A 31 -3.24 10.07 -20.97
N ASP A 32 -4.09 9.58 -20.07
CA ASP A 32 -5.53 9.79 -20.15
C ASP A 32 -5.90 11.14 -19.52
N ASP A 33 -7.02 11.72 -19.95
CA ASP A 33 -7.57 12.92 -19.35
C ASP A 33 -7.89 12.68 -17.86
N GLU A 34 -7.44 13.54 -16.99
CA GLU A 34 -7.62 13.40 -15.54
C GLU A 34 -9.09 13.27 -15.12
N SER A 35 -10.01 13.85 -15.88
CA SER A 35 -11.45 13.73 -15.65
C SER A 35 -11.98 12.29 -15.78
N THR A 36 -11.22 11.42 -16.47
CA THR A 36 -11.56 10.01 -16.66
C THR A 36 -10.98 9.09 -15.58
N TRP A 37 -10.15 9.63 -14.70
CA TRP A 37 -9.51 8.83 -13.66
C TRP A 37 -10.53 8.41 -12.59
N PRO A 38 -10.50 7.14 -12.16
CA PRO A 38 -11.44 6.65 -11.16
C PRO A 38 -11.18 7.26 -9.78
N GLY A 39 -12.23 7.33 -8.98
CA GLY A 39 -12.18 7.80 -7.61
C GLY A 39 -12.22 9.32 -7.45
N GLU A 40 -12.48 9.75 -6.25
CA GLU A 40 -12.45 11.17 -5.86
C GLU A 40 -11.03 11.62 -5.55
N VAL A 41 -10.72 12.89 -5.81
CA VAL A 41 -9.44 13.48 -5.38
C VAL A 41 -9.35 13.43 -3.87
N LEU A 42 -8.28 12.83 -3.37
CA LEU A 42 -8.08 12.62 -1.93
C LEU A 42 -7.52 13.85 -1.22
N LEU A 43 -6.66 14.59 -1.90
CA LEU A 43 -5.96 15.75 -1.33
C LEU A 43 -6.54 17.05 -1.86
N ASP A 44 -6.61 18.05 -1.01
CA ASP A 44 -6.83 19.41 -1.45
C ASP A 44 -5.56 20.02 -2.10
N ASP A 45 -5.72 21.22 -2.69
CA ASP A 45 -4.61 21.90 -3.38
C ASP A 45 -3.43 22.23 -2.46
N ALA A 46 -3.67 22.51 -1.18
CA ALA A 46 -2.63 22.83 -0.23
C ALA A 46 -1.83 21.59 0.14
N GLU A 47 -2.50 20.49 0.37
CA GLU A 47 -1.91 19.19 0.64
C GLU A 47 -1.11 18.68 -0.57
N LEU A 48 -1.68 18.77 -1.78
CA LEU A 48 -1.01 18.40 -3.01
C LEU A 48 0.26 19.23 -3.23
N ASN A 49 0.19 20.54 -3.01
CA ASN A 49 1.35 21.42 -3.11
C ASN A 49 2.44 21.07 -2.09
N HIS A 50 2.07 20.64 -0.87
CA HIS A 50 3.04 20.19 0.11
C HIS A 50 3.87 18.99 -0.42
N TYR A 51 3.21 17.98 -1.00
CA TYR A 51 3.90 16.85 -1.64
C TYR A 51 4.75 17.29 -2.82
N ALA A 52 4.21 18.13 -3.70
CA ALA A 52 4.91 18.63 -4.86
C ALA A 52 6.18 19.40 -4.48
N ASP A 53 6.14 20.21 -3.44
CA ASP A 53 7.29 20.97 -2.94
C ASP A 53 8.37 20.06 -2.34
N ALA A 54 7.97 18.98 -1.65
CA ALA A 54 8.91 17.98 -1.18
C ALA A 54 9.66 17.34 -2.35
N TYR A 55 8.93 16.88 -3.39
CA TYR A 55 9.56 16.28 -4.57
C TYR A 55 10.34 17.25 -5.44
N ARG A 56 9.96 18.53 -5.50
CA ARG A 56 10.79 19.57 -6.15
C ARG A 56 12.17 19.70 -5.50
N LYS A 57 12.25 19.53 -4.19
CA LYS A 57 13.51 19.62 -3.44
C LYS A 57 14.35 18.35 -3.54
N THR A 58 13.72 17.18 -3.45
CA THR A 58 14.41 15.89 -3.34
C THR A 58 14.53 15.14 -4.67
N GLY A 59 13.69 15.48 -5.65
CA GLY A 59 13.47 14.67 -6.84
C GLY A 59 12.79 13.34 -6.52
N PHE A 60 12.49 12.57 -7.55
CA PHE A 60 11.86 11.25 -7.43
C PHE A 60 12.87 10.11 -7.27
N GLY A 61 14.17 10.37 -7.39
CA GLY A 61 15.20 9.34 -7.39
C GLY A 61 15.16 8.43 -6.17
N GLY A 62 15.04 8.99 -4.98
CA GLY A 62 14.94 8.23 -3.73
C GLY A 62 13.73 7.30 -3.68
N ALA A 63 12.56 7.82 -4.01
CA ALA A 63 11.32 7.05 -4.02
C ALA A 63 11.36 5.91 -5.08
N LEU A 64 11.90 6.20 -6.27
CA LEU A 64 12.03 5.20 -7.33
C LEU A 64 13.08 4.14 -7.01
N ASN A 65 14.12 4.48 -6.24
CA ASN A 65 15.15 3.51 -5.86
C ASN A 65 14.60 2.41 -4.95
N TRP A 66 13.57 2.67 -4.18
CA TRP A 66 12.85 1.62 -3.45
C TRP A 66 12.49 0.44 -4.38
N TYR A 67 11.88 0.72 -5.51
CA TYR A 67 11.49 -0.30 -6.49
C TYR A 67 12.68 -0.85 -7.28
N ARG A 68 13.66 -0.02 -7.61
CA ARG A 68 14.85 -0.42 -8.38
C ARG A 68 15.76 -1.36 -7.60
N CYS A 69 15.74 -1.28 -6.27
CA CYS A 69 16.56 -2.14 -5.42
C CYS A 69 15.93 -3.51 -5.14
N LEU A 70 14.63 -3.73 -5.44
CA LEU A 70 13.96 -5.00 -5.15
C LEU A 70 14.72 -6.26 -5.61
N PRO A 71 15.31 -6.32 -6.83
CA PRO A 71 16.11 -7.49 -7.23
C PRO A 71 17.37 -7.68 -6.39
N LEU A 72 18.04 -6.59 -6.01
CA LEU A 72 19.23 -6.61 -5.16
C LEU A 72 18.88 -7.03 -3.74
N ASP A 73 17.78 -6.53 -3.19
CA ASP A 73 17.29 -6.87 -1.85
C ASP A 73 16.94 -8.36 -1.79
N TYR A 74 16.32 -8.91 -2.82
CA TYR A 74 16.02 -10.33 -2.92
C TYR A 74 17.28 -11.19 -2.90
N GLU A 75 18.31 -10.84 -3.68
CA GLU A 75 19.58 -11.56 -3.68
C GLU A 75 20.35 -11.40 -2.35
N HIS A 76 20.24 -10.23 -1.73
CA HIS A 76 20.83 -9.99 -0.42
C HIS A 76 20.14 -10.80 0.68
N GLN A 77 18.82 -10.85 0.64
CA GLN A 77 18.02 -11.64 1.55
C GLN A 77 18.41 -13.13 1.56
N LYS A 78 18.62 -13.72 0.39
CA LYS A 78 19.09 -15.12 0.27
C LYS A 78 20.46 -15.34 0.93
N LYS A 79 21.35 -14.34 0.88
CA LYS A 79 22.67 -14.43 1.52
C LYS A 79 22.57 -14.30 3.04
N VAL A 80 21.71 -13.44 3.53
CA VAL A 80 21.52 -13.20 4.98
C VAL A 80 20.75 -14.32 5.63
N PHE A 81 19.77 -14.88 4.93
CA PHE A 81 18.89 -15.95 5.40
C PHE A 81 18.91 -17.16 4.45
N PRO A 82 20.03 -17.90 4.37
CA PRO A 82 20.17 -19.01 3.44
C PRO A 82 19.17 -20.16 3.68
N ASP A 83 18.74 -20.33 4.91
CA ASP A 83 17.78 -21.36 5.34
C ASP A 83 16.32 -20.84 5.36
N GLY A 84 16.07 -19.66 4.80
CA GLY A 84 14.78 -18.98 4.81
C GLY A 84 14.65 -17.94 5.92
N LEU A 85 13.59 -17.13 5.83
CA LEU A 85 13.33 -16.06 6.80
C LEU A 85 13.02 -16.63 8.19
N PRO A 86 13.62 -16.08 9.27
CA PRO A 86 13.27 -16.46 10.62
C PRO A 86 11.82 -16.06 10.94
N LYS A 87 11.19 -16.78 11.85
CA LYS A 87 9.86 -16.39 12.35
C LYS A 87 9.94 -15.08 13.13
N ILE A 88 8.93 -14.23 12.90
CA ILE A 88 8.71 -13.01 13.68
C ILE A 88 7.99 -13.44 14.97
N THR A 89 8.63 -13.22 16.11
CA THR A 89 8.14 -13.67 17.43
C THR A 89 7.57 -12.53 18.29
N VAL A 90 7.72 -11.30 17.84
CA VAL A 90 7.05 -10.15 18.48
C VAL A 90 5.60 -10.06 17.98
N PRO A 91 4.68 -9.47 18.78
CA PRO A 91 3.31 -9.25 18.33
C PRO A 91 3.26 -8.40 17.06
N VAL A 92 2.45 -8.82 16.10
CA VAL A 92 2.27 -8.14 14.80
C VAL A 92 0.80 -7.81 14.58
N LEU A 93 0.51 -6.58 14.19
CA LEU A 93 -0.80 -6.19 13.66
C LEU A 93 -0.69 -5.93 12.17
N ALA A 94 -1.41 -6.69 11.38
CA ALA A 94 -1.60 -6.46 9.95
C ALA A 94 -2.88 -5.64 9.74
N VAL A 95 -2.72 -4.42 9.24
CA VAL A 95 -3.85 -3.54 8.94
C VAL A 95 -4.02 -3.47 7.44
N GLY A 96 -5.17 -3.90 6.97
CA GLY A 96 -5.60 -3.75 5.59
C GLY A 96 -6.68 -2.69 5.44
N SER A 97 -7.10 -2.45 4.21
CA SER A 97 -8.20 -1.56 3.87
C SER A 97 -9.27 -2.28 3.08
N GLU A 98 -10.52 -1.95 3.37
CA GLU A 98 -11.67 -2.64 2.78
C GLU A 98 -11.73 -2.52 1.25
N LEU A 99 -11.31 -1.37 0.71
CA LEU A 99 -11.39 -1.03 -0.71
C LEU A 99 -10.03 -1.13 -1.42
N ASP A 100 -8.98 -1.61 -0.75
CA ASP A 100 -7.65 -1.73 -1.36
C ASP A 100 -7.68 -2.77 -2.49
N PHE A 101 -7.39 -2.31 -3.71
CA PHE A 101 -7.35 -3.16 -4.91
C PHE A 101 -6.01 -3.88 -5.08
N ILE A 102 -4.95 -3.47 -4.35
CA ILE A 102 -3.60 -4.04 -4.45
C ILE A 102 -3.47 -5.21 -3.49
N ALA A 103 -3.90 -5.04 -2.25
CA ALA A 103 -3.78 -6.04 -1.21
C ALA A 103 -5.16 -6.55 -0.77
N SER A 104 -5.57 -7.71 -1.29
CA SER A 104 -6.77 -8.36 -0.81
C SER A 104 -6.59 -8.83 0.65
N TYR A 105 -7.69 -8.96 1.38
CA TYR A 105 -7.68 -9.45 2.76
C TYR A 105 -6.95 -10.80 2.93
N HIS A 106 -7.01 -11.68 1.93
CA HIS A 106 -6.32 -12.96 1.94
C HIS A 106 -4.80 -12.87 1.78
N PHE A 107 -4.28 -11.73 1.28
CA PHE A 107 -2.83 -11.52 1.22
C PHE A 107 -2.18 -11.62 2.62
N TYR A 108 -2.89 -11.18 3.64
CA TYR A 108 -2.39 -11.22 5.03
C TYR A 108 -2.35 -12.64 5.60
N ASP A 109 -3.06 -13.61 5.04
CA ASP A 109 -3.02 -15.01 5.50
C ASP A 109 -1.63 -15.64 5.29
N LEU A 110 -0.81 -15.07 4.42
CA LEU A 110 0.59 -15.47 4.26
C LEU A 110 1.42 -15.26 5.53
N LEU A 111 0.98 -14.37 6.44
CA LEU A 111 1.67 -14.11 7.71
C LEU A 111 1.68 -15.33 8.65
N ASP A 112 0.77 -16.28 8.50
CA ASP A 112 0.81 -17.56 9.21
C ASP A 112 2.14 -18.31 9.01
N GLY A 113 2.72 -18.13 7.82
CA GLY A 113 4.03 -18.67 7.49
C GLY A 113 5.19 -17.97 8.19
N TYR A 114 5.04 -16.74 8.64
CA TYR A 114 6.14 -15.87 9.08
C TYR A 114 6.00 -15.37 10.52
N CYS A 115 4.80 -15.22 11.05
CA CYS A 115 4.54 -14.69 12.38
C CYS A 115 4.04 -15.78 13.33
N THR A 116 4.45 -15.71 14.60
CA THR A 116 3.97 -16.62 15.65
C THR A 116 2.81 -16.05 16.46
N ASP A 117 2.69 -14.72 16.48
CA ASP A 117 1.65 -13.98 17.21
C ASP A 117 1.23 -12.77 16.37
N TRP A 118 0.08 -12.88 15.70
CA TRP A 118 -0.38 -11.82 14.84
C TRP A 118 -1.91 -11.73 14.79
N GLU A 119 -2.36 -10.52 14.52
CA GLU A 119 -3.77 -10.18 14.32
C GLU A 119 -3.92 -9.45 12.99
N LYS A 120 -5.08 -9.56 12.34
CA LYS A 120 -5.41 -8.74 11.18
C LYS A 120 -6.73 -8.01 11.38
N THR A 121 -6.80 -6.82 10.78
CA THR A 121 -8.03 -6.03 10.74
C THR A 121 -8.12 -5.26 9.43
N LEU A 122 -9.34 -4.83 9.08
CA LEU A 122 -9.59 -3.95 7.95
C LEU A 122 -10.08 -2.60 8.46
N VAL A 123 -9.54 -1.53 7.88
CA VAL A 123 -10.07 -0.18 8.03
C VAL A 123 -11.20 -0.01 7.02
N PRO A 124 -12.43 0.29 7.48
CA PRO A 124 -13.58 0.44 6.61
C PRO A 124 -13.47 1.71 5.76
N ASN A 125 -14.12 1.71 4.60
CA ASN A 125 -14.21 2.86 3.70
C ASN A 125 -12.85 3.51 3.37
N ALA A 126 -11.78 2.72 3.31
CA ALA A 126 -10.44 3.15 2.92
C ALA A 126 -9.91 2.24 1.84
N GLY A 127 -9.16 2.81 0.91
CA GLY A 127 -8.42 2.10 -0.12
C GLY A 127 -6.93 2.00 0.23
N HIS A 128 -6.09 2.06 -0.80
CA HIS A 128 -4.65 1.85 -0.67
C HIS A 128 -3.94 2.85 0.27
N TRP A 129 -4.44 4.06 0.34
CA TRP A 129 -3.88 5.13 1.19
C TRP A 129 -4.62 5.26 2.52
N THR A 130 -4.73 4.17 3.23
CA THR A 130 -5.49 4.01 4.49
C THR A 130 -5.35 5.19 5.45
N GLN A 131 -4.11 5.63 5.68
CA GLN A 131 -3.78 6.70 6.63
C GLN A 131 -4.26 8.08 6.18
N GLN A 132 -4.52 8.27 4.91
CA GLN A 132 -5.04 9.51 4.34
C GLN A 132 -6.53 9.43 4.11
N GLU A 133 -7.04 8.25 3.77
CA GLU A 133 -8.44 8.05 3.45
C GLU A 133 -9.32 7.91 4.69
N ASN A 134 -8.83 7.24 5.73
CA ASN A 134 -9.55 7.11 7.01
C ASN A 134 -8.61 7.11 8.23
N PRO A 135 -7.96 8.26 8.53
CA PRO A 135 -7.02 8.35 9.64
C PRO A 135 -7.66 8.09 11.01
N VAL A 136 -8.93 8.42 11.17
CA VAL A 136 -9.65 8.22 12.45
C VAL A 136 -9.77 6.74 12.75
N ALA A 137 -10.35 5.96 11.84
CA ALA A 137 -10.51 4.52 12.04
C ALA A 137 -9.15 3.79 12.13
N LEU A 138 -8.16 4.21 11.36
CA LEU A 138 -6.81 3.65 11.47
C LEU A 138 -6.21 3.89 12.85
N ASN A 139 -6.31 5.12 13.37
CA ASN A 139 -5.79 5.45 14.69
C ASN A 139 -6.52 4.70 15.81
N GLU A 140 -7.83 4.53 15.72
CA GLU A 140 -8.60 3.72 16.68
C GLU A 140 -8.11 2.27 16.71
N VAL A 141 -7.88 1.68 15.54
CA VAL A 141 -7.33 0.32 15.41
C VAL A 141 -5.94 0.23 16.04
N LEU A 142 -5.02 1.13 15.67
CA LEU A 142 -3.64 1.09 16.13
C LEU A 142 -3.53 1.34 17.64
N VAL A 143 -4.17 2.38 18.14
CA VAL A 143 -4.15 2.73 19.57
C VAL A 143 -4.82 1.65 20.41
N GLY A 144 -5.98 1.15 19.97
CA GLY A 144 -6.69 0.08 20.66
C GLY A 144 -5.87 -1.21 20.72
N TRP A 145 -5.17 -1.57 19.65
CA TRP A 145 -4.27 -2.72 19.65
C TRP A 145 -3.09 -2.53 20.60
N LEU A 146 -2.42 -1.38 20.55
CA LEU A 146 -1.30 -1.06 21.43
C LEU A 146 -1.70 -1.11 22.91
N GLN A 147 -2.86 -0.56 23.26
CA GLN A 147 -3.39 -0.60 24.63
C GLN A 147 -3.67 -2.04 25.11
N ARG A 148 -4.23 -2.90 24.26
CA ARG A 148 -4.51 -4.30 24.63
C ARG A 148 -3.24 -5.15 24.77
N ARG A 149 -2.18 -4.81 24.03
CA ARG A 149 -1.00 -5.69 23.95
C ARG A 149 0.15 -5.25 24.85
N PHE A 150 0.22 -3.96 25.23
CA PHE A 150 1.41 -3.40 25.87
C PHE A 150 1.11 -2.50 27.08
N VAL A 151 -0.15 -2.23 27.39
CA VAL A 151 -0.58 -1.45 28.56
C VAL A 151 -1.43 -2.29 29.47
#